data_9df4d030ddb7e3f8fb1d0b1c68ca24d7
#
_entry.id   9df4d030ddb7e3f8fb1d0b1c68ca24d7
#
_cell.length_a   1.000
_cell.length_b   1.000
_cell.length_c   1.000
_cell.angle_alpha   90.00
_cell.angle_beta   90.00
_cell.angle_gamma   90.00
#
_symmetry.space_group_name_H-M   'P 1'
#
loop_
_entity.id
_entity.type
_entity.pdbx_description
1 polymer ?
#
loop_
_entity_poly.entity_id
_entity_poly.type
_entity_poly.pdbx_seq_one_letter_code
_entity_poly.pdbx_strand_id
1 'polypeptide(L)'
;AILILVTVTDLEHRLIQHAVMAPALLVAMAGGFVNAEMSARRAFLGGAAGLLVLYGMYLLAQPVSRMLARLAGRTVDDVPFGFGDVTLGAFIGLITGLPGVFVALIIAILTAGVVAALLILIRALLLRRYDALTTMPYGPFLALGGFLVMVYGSDILSWYVSR
;
A
#
# COMPACT_ATOMS: atom_id res chain seq x y z
N ALA A 1 14.56 -4.55 5.84
CA ALA A 1 15.39 -3.47 5.25
C ALA A 1 14.65 -2.73 4.13
N ILE A 2 14.21 -3.39 3.02
CA ILE A 2 13.60 -2.74 1.84
C ILE A 2 12.33 -1.94 2.21
N LEU A 3 11.41 -2.51 2.99
CA LEU A 3 10.18 -1.83 3.40
C LEU A 3 10.48 -0.56 4.22
N ILE A 4 11.49 -0.59 5.09
CA ILE A 4 11.90 0.59 5.86
C ILE A 4 12.49 1.65 4.94
N LEU A 5 13.34 1.26 3.99
CA LEU A 5 13.95 2.19 3.03
C LEU A 5 12.87 2.87 2.19
N VAL A 6 11.91 2.10 1.66
CA VAL A 6 10.77 2.64 0.88
C VAL A 6 9.93 3.59 1.73
N THR A 7 9.67 3.25 3.00
CA THR A 7 8.90 4.13 3.91
C THR A 7 9.62 5.45 4.14
N VAL A 8 10.94 5.44 4.38
CA VAL A 8 11.71 6.66 4.60
C VAL A 8 11.76 7.53 3.34
N THR A 9 12.05 6.94 2.18
CA THR A 9 12.11 7.67 0.91
C THR A 9 10.75 8.24 0.49
N ASP A 10 9.65 7.54 0.77
CA ASP A 10 8.31 8.02 0.47
C ASP A 10 7.90 9.19 1.38
N LEU A 11 8.30 9.15 2.66
CA LEU A 11 8.06 10.24 3.61
C LEU A 11 8.88 11.50 3.29
N GLU A 12 10.13 11.33 2.81
CA GLU A 12 11.01 12.46 2.49
C GLU A 12 10.70 13.09 1.12
N HIS A 13 10.47 12.26 0.10
CA HIS A 13 10.39 12.71 -1.29
C HIS A 13 9.04 12.50 -1.96
N ARG A 14 8.10 11.81 -1.27
CA ARG A 14 6.79 11.40 -1.82
C ARG A 14 6.90 10.66 -3.16
N LEU A 15 8.01 9.97 -3.36
CA LEU A 15 8.33 9.25 -4.59
C LEU A 15 8.95 7.90 -4.23
N ILE A 16 8.25 6.83 -4.53
CA ILE A 16 8.84 5.49 -4.50
C ILE A 16 9.75 5.38 -5.72
N GLN A 17 11.08 5.42 -5.48
CA GLN A 17 12.07 5.40 -6.54
C GLN A 17 12.07 4.04 -7.24
N HIS A 18 11.82 4.03 -8.54
CA HIS A 18 11.88 2.83 -9.38
C HIS A 18 13.24 2.12 -9.29
N ALA A 19 14.32 2.89 -9.06
CA ALA A 19 15.67 2.38 -8.86
C ALA A 19 15.81 1.47 -7.63
N VAL A 20 15.00 1.67 -6.60
CA VAL A 20 14.96 0.82 -5.39
C VAL A 20 14.00 -0.35 -5.60
N MET A 21 12.85 -0.10 -6.25
CA MET A 21 11.81 -1.12 -6.41
C MET A 21 12.19 -2.19 -7.44
N ALA A 22 12.93 -1.85 -8.51
CA ALA A 22 13.32 -2.84 -9.51
C ALA A 22 14.20 -3.97 -8.93
N PRO A 23 15.32 -3.69 -8.23
CA PRO A 23 16.10 -4.75 -7.60
C PRO A 23 15.33 -5.45 -6.48
N ALA A 24 14.45 -4.74 -5.73
CA ALA A 24 13.63 -5.34 -4.70
C ALA A 24 12.66 -6.39 -5.26
N LEU A 25 12.00 -6.10 -6.39
CA LEU A 25 11.13 -7.04 -7.08
C LEU A 25 11.90 -8.27 -7.57
N LEU A 26 13.10 -8.10 -8.14
CA LEU A 26 13.93 -9.22 -8.58
C LEU A 26 14.32 -10.12 -7.41
N VAL A 27 14.73 -9.54 -6.28
CA VAL A 27 15.04 -10.30 -5.06
C VAL A 27 13.80 -11.02 -4.51
N ALA A 28 12.63 -10.37 -4.49
CA ALA A 28 11.39 -10.99 -4.04
C ALA A 28 10.95 -12.14 -4.97
N MET A 29 11.11 -11.98 -6.29
CA MET A 29 10.84 -13.04 -7.26
C MET A 29 11.78 -14.24 -7.05
N ALA A 30 13.08 -14.00 -6.92
CA ALA A 30 14.05 -15.05 -6.63
C ALA A 30 13.75 -15.75 -5.30
N GLY A 31 13.40 -14.99 -4.26
CA GLY A 31 12.98 -15.51 -2.96
C GLY A 31 11.77 -16.42 -3.02
N GLY A 32 10.81 -16.15 -3.92
CA GLY A 32 9.64 -17.00 -4.14
C GLY A 32 9.98 -18.40 -4.66
N PHE A 33 11.14 -18.58 -5.32
CA PHE A 33 11.62 -19.91 -5.76
C PHE A 33 12.43 -20.63 -4.66
N VAL A 34 13.09 -19.90 -3.79
CA VAL A 34 13.99 -20.48 -2.77
C VAL A 34 13.27 -20.76 -1.46
N ASN A 35 12.15 -20.08 -1.20
CA ASN A 35 11.42 -20.22 0.05
C ASN A 35 10.68 -21.56 0.10
N ALA A 36 11.12 -22.47 1.00
CA ALA A 36 10.53 -23.77 1.18
C ALA A 36 9.12 -23.76 1.80
N GLU A 37 8.78 -22.69 2.54
CA GLU A 37 7.49 -22.58 3.24
C GLU A 37 6.38 -22.05 2.34
N MET A 38 6.73 -21.25 1.32
CA MET A 38 5.78 -20.65 0.41
C MET A 38 6.00 -21.15 -1.02
N SER A 39 4.99 -21.81 -1.57
CA SER A 39 5.04 -22.24 -2.99
C SER A 39 5.26 -21.04 -3.91
N ALA A 40 6.18 -21.16 -4.86
CA ALA A 40 6.44 -20.12 -5.88
C ALA A 40 5.14 -19.65 -6.55
N ARG A 41 4.21 -20.57 -6.84
CA ARG A 41 2.89 -20.24 -7.38
C ARG A 41 2.12 -19.26 -6.49
N ARG A 42 2.12 -19.46 -5.16
CA ARG A 42 1.44 -18.54 -4.22
C ARG A 42 2.09 -17.17 -4.20
N ALA A 43 3.42 -17.11 -4.25
CA ALA A 43 4.17 -15.85 -4.32
C ALA A 43 3.82 -15.06 -5.60
N PHE A 44 3.89 -15.70 -6.76
CA PHE A 44 3.58 -15.04 -8.03
C PHE A 44 2.11 -14.62 -8.13
N LEU A 45 1.17 -15.45 -7.68
CA LEU A 45 -0.24 -15.09 -7.64
C LEU A 45 -0.49 -13.92 -6.68
N GLY A 46 0.19 -13.88 -5.53
CA GLY A 46 0.16 -12.76 -4.61
C GLY A 46 0.68 -11.48 -5.23
N GLY A 47 1.84 -11.54 -5.89
CA GLY A 47 2.43 -10.40 -6.60
C GLY A 47 1.53 -9.87 -7.72
N ALA A 48 0.97 -10.77 -8.54
CA ALA A 48 0.01 -10.40 -9.58
C ALA A 48 -1.27 -9.78 -8.98
N ALA A 49 -1.80 -10.34 -7.91
CA ALA A 49 -2.99 -9.79 -7.23
C ALA A 49 -2.72 -8.41 -6.66
N GLY A 50 -1.59 -8.20 -5.96
CA GLY A 50 -1.20 -6.90 -5.44
C GLY A 50 -1.03 -5.85 -6.53
N LEU A 51 -0.35 -6.23 -7.64
CA LEU A 51 -0.20 -5.38 -8.81
C LEU A 51 -1.55 -5.01 -9.42
N LEU A 52 -2.41 -5.97 -9.69
CA LEU A 52 -3.70 -5.73 -10.36
C LEU A 52 -4.64 -4.88 -9.52
N VAL A 53 -4.73 -5.14 -8.20
CA VAL A 53 -5.59 -4.36 -7.31
C VAL A 53 -5.12 -2.91 -7.25
N LEU A 54 -3.84 -2.68 -7.01
CA LEU A 54 -3.33 -1.31 -6.88
C LEU A 54 -3.23 -0.60 -8.24
N TYR A 55 -2.98 -1.33 -9.33
CA TYR A 55 -3.07 -0.77 -10.67
C TYR A 55 -4.51 -0.36 -11.03
N GLY A 56 -5.48 -1.17 -10.67
CA GLY A 56 -6.90 -0.80 -10.79
C GLY A 56 -7.24 0.46 -9.99
N MET A 57 -6.77 0.57 -8.76
CA MET A 57 -6.92 1.78 -7.95
C MET A 57 -6.23 2.99 -8.60
N TYR A 58 -5.03 2.81 -9.15
CA TYR A 58 -4.30 3.85 -9.87
C TYR A 58 -5.09 4.37 -11.08
N LEU A 59 -5.67 3.47 -11.88
CA LEU A 59 -6.48 3.84 -13.04
C LEU A 59 -7.76 4.58 -12.64
N LEU A 60 -8.36 4.22 -11.51
CA LEU A 60 -9.60 4.83 -11.01
C LEU A 60 -9.34 6.14 -10.24
N ALA A 61 -8.16 6.33 -9.66
CA ALA A 61 -7.84 7.48 -8.82
C ALA A 61 -8.00 8.82 -9.56
N GLN A 62 -7.54 8.91 -10.81
CA GLN A 62 -7.63 10.13 -11.61
C GLN A 62 -9.07 10.52 -11.99
N PRO A 63 -9.88 9.62 -12.60
CA PRO A 63 -11.25 9.99 -12.96
C PRO A 63 -12.11 10.27 -11.72
N VAL A 64 -11.93 9.53 -10.63
CA VAL A 64 -12.66 9.75 -9.38
C VAL A 64 -12.29 11.09 -8.75
N SER A 65 -11.00 11.43 -8.66
CA SER A 65 -10.55 12.71 -8.10
C SER A 65 -11.06 13.90 -8.94
N ARG A 66 -11.03 13.81 -10.26
CA ARG A 66 -11.59 14.84 -11.16
C ARG A 66 -13.11 15.00 -11.01
N MET A 67 -13.83 13.88 -10.84
CA MET A 67 -15.27 13.90 -10.63
C MET A 67 -15.62 14.56 -9.28
N LEU A 68 -14.92 14.17 -8.20
CA LEU A 68 -15.12 14.78 -6.87
C LEU A 68 -14.75 16.26 -6.86
N ALA A 69 -13.69 16.65 -7.56
CA ALA A 69 -13.28 18.04 -7.68
C ALA A 69 -14.35 18.90 -8.37
N ARG A 70 -14.91 18.39 -9.47
CA ARG A 70 -16.01 19.08 -10.17
C ARG A 70 -17.23 19.26 -9.28
N LEU A 71 -17.59 18.25 -8.50
CA LEU A 71 -18.72 18.31 -7.55
C LEU A 71 -18.46 19.30 -6.41
N ALA A 72 -17.19 19.43 -5.98
CA ALA A 72 -16.77 20.34 -4.90
C ALA A 72 -16.44 21.77 -5.40
N GLY A 73 -16.52 22.04 -6.71
CA GLY A 73 -16.17 23.36 -7.30
C GLY A 73 -14.69 23.72 -7.13
N ARG A 74 -13.79 22.74 -7.04
CA ARG A 74 -12.34 22.91 -6.82
C ARG A 74 -11.55 22.31 -7.96
N THR A 75 -10.36 22.85 -8.22
CA THR A 75 -9.37 22.24 -9.11
C THR A 75 -8.46 21.32 -8.26
N VAL A 76 -8.26 20.09 -8.71
CA VAL A 76 -7.31 19.16 -8.08
C VAL A 76 -6.10 19.05 -9.00
N ASP A 77 -4.97 19.58 -8.54
CA ASP A 77 -3.70 19.52 -9.26
C ASP A 77 -2.86 18.30 -8.89
N ASP A 78 -3.15 17.63 -7.75
CA ASP A 78 -2.36 16.50 -7.27
C ASP A 78 -3.05 15.15 -7.53
N VAL A 79 -2.29 14.19 -8.07
CA VAL A 79 -2.71 12.79 -8.22
C VAL A 79 -2.52 12.09 -6.88
N PRO A 80 -3.62 11.63 -6.23
CA PRO A 80 -3.55 11.09 -4.87
C PRO A 80 -2.84 9.73 -4.76
N PHE A 81 -2.51 9.10 -5.89
CA PHE A 81 -1.96 7.74 -5.92
C PHE A 81 -0.87 7.62 -6.98
N GLY A 82 0.34 7.21 -6.56
CA GLY A 82 1.51 7.09 -7.43
C GLY A 82 1.68 5.69 -8.03
N PHE A 83 2.33 5.58 -9.20
CA PHE A 83 2.69 4.28 -9.78
C PHE A 83 3.68 3.50 -8.89
N GLY A 84 4.42 4.19 -8.03
CA GLY A 84 5.27 3.58 -7.01
C GLY A 84 4.49 2.67 -6.04
N ASP A 85 3.28 3.08 -5.63
CA ASP A 85 2.42 2.27 -4.75
C ASP A 85 2.01 0.96 -5.43
N VAL A 86 1.79 0.99 -6.76
CA VAL A 86 1.47 -0.21 -7.55
C VAL A 86 2.62 -1.22 -7.51
N THR A 87 3.86 -0.74 -7.71
CA THR A 87 5.05 -1.60 -7.65
C THR A 87 5.32 -2.11 -6.24
N LEU A 88 5.06 -1.29 -5.22
CA LEU A 88 5.14 -1.70 -3.82
C LEU A 88 4.10 -2.78 -3.48
N GLY A 89 2.88 -2.66 -3.98
CA GLY A 89 1.86 -3.69 -3.83
C GLY A 89 2.22 -5.01 -4.48
N ALA A 90 2.83 -4.99 -5.67
CA ALA A 90 3.36 -6.18 -6.31
C ALA A 90 4.47 -6.82 -5.47
N PHE A 91 5.39 -6.02 -4.91
CA PHE A 91 6.44 -6.50 -4.02
C PHE A 91 5.87 -7.14 -2.75
N ILE A 92 4.92 -6.47 -2.07
CA ILE A 92 4.25 -7.02 -0.89
C ILE A 92 3.56 -8.34 -1.24
N GLY A 93 2.85 -8.40 -2.37
CA GLY A 93 2.19 -9.61 -2.82
C GLY A 93 3.16 -10.77 -3.08
N LEU A 94 4.37 -10.50 -3.62
CA LEU A 94 5.40 -11.52 -3.83
C LEU A 94 5.92 -12.09 -2.50
N ILE A 95 6.10 -11.27 -1.48
CA ILE A 95 6.67 -11.70 -0.20
C ILE A 95 5.63 -12.29 0.77
N THR A 96 4.36 -11.88 0.67
CA THR A 96 3.27 -12.39 1.54
C THR A 96 2.46 -13.51 0.89
N GLY A 97 2.51 -13.61 -0.45
CA GLY A 97 1.74 -14.59 -1.22
C GLY A 97 0.24 -14.37 -1.14
N LEU A 98 -0.53 -15.30 -1.75
CA LEU A 98 -1.98 -15.38 -1.56
C LEU A 98 -2.31 -16.33 -0.40
N PRO A 99 -3.25 -16.00 0.52
CA PRO A 99 -4.10 -14.78 0.57
C PRO A 99 -3.47 -13.60 1.33
N GLY A 100 -2.22 -13.69 1.78
CA GLY A 100 -1.54 -12.69 2.63
C GLY A 100 -1.60 -11.27 2.08
N VAL A 101 -1.50 -11.10 0.76
CA VAL A 101 -1.56 -9.76 0.12
C VAL A 101 -2.88 -9.03 0.41
N PHE A 102 -4.02 -9.73 0.43
CA PHE A 102 -5.31 -9.09 0.74
C PHE A 102 -5.38 -8.65 2.20
N VAL A 103 -4.84 -9.45 3.12
CA VAL A 103 -4.74 -9.07 4.53
C VAL A 103 -3.85 -7.84 4.69
N ALA A 104 -2.71 -7.79 4.00
CA ALA A 104 -1.80 -6.64 4.01
C ALA A 104 -2.50 -5.36 3.50
N LEU A 105 -3.26 -5.47 2.39
CA LEU A 105 -4.01 -4.35 1.83
C LEU A 105 -5.11 -3.87 2.78
N ILE A 106 -5.85 -4.78 3.43
CA ILE A 106 -6.88 -4.42 4.42
C ILE A 106 -6.24 -3.67 5.60
N ILE A 107 -5.13 -4.17 6.14
CA ILE A 107 -4.40 -3.50 7.23
C ILE A 107 -3.93 -2.10 6.78
N ALA A 108 -3.40 -1.98 5.56
CA ALA A 108 -2.95 -0.71 5.01
C ALA A 108 -4.11 0.31 4.91
N ILE A 109 -5.26 -0.11 4.39
CA ILE A 109 -6.45 0.74 4.26
C ILE A 109 -6.97 1.18 5.64
N LEU A 110 -7.07 0.24 6.59
CA LEU A 110 -7.55 0.55 7.94
C LEU A 110 -6.62 1.49 8.68
N THR A 111 -5.31 1.26 8.62
CA THR A 111 -4.33 2.12 9.28
C THR A 111 -4.26 3.51 8.65
N ALA A 112 -4.29 3.60 7.32
CA ALA A 112 -4.38 4.88 6.62
C ALA A 112 -5.67 5.63 6.97
N GLY A 113 -6.81 4.94 7.01
CA GLY A 113 -8.11 5.50 7.39
C GLY A 113 -8.13 6.05 8.82
N VAL A 114 -7.58 5.29 9.77
CA VAL A 114 -7.47 5.74 11.18
C VAL A 114 -6.59 6.97 11.30
N VAL A 115 -5.42 6.98 10.66
CA VAL A 115 -4.51 8.12 10.70
C VAL A 115 -5.13 9.34 10.02
N ALA A 116 -5.79 9.17 8.87
CA ALA A 116 -6.49 10.25 8.19
C ALA A 116 -7.61 10.84 9.06
N ALA A 117 -8.45 9.99 9.67
CA ALA A 117 -9.51 10.42 10.57
C ALA A 117 -8.97 11.19 11.78
N LEU A 118 -7.88 10.69 12.39
CA LEU A 118 -7.23 11.34 13.52
C LEU A 118 -6.69 12.71 13.15
N LEU A 119 -6.04 12.83 11.99
CA LEU A 119 -5.51 14.12 11.51
C LEU A 119 -6.62 15.13 11.19
N ILE A 120 -7.72 14.68 10.59
CA ILE A 120 -8.90 15.53 10.34
C ILE A 120 -9.47 16.01 11.68
N LEU A 121 -9.60 15.11 12.65
CA LEU A 121 -10.12 15.45 13.98
C LEU A 121 -9.23 16.47 14.70
N ILE A 122 -7.91 16.25 14.70
CA ILE A 122 -6.94 17.17 15.31
C ILE A 122 -6.99 18.54 14.64
N ARG A 123 -7.03 18.58 13.29
CA ARG A 123 -7.12 19.84 12.54
C ARG A 123 -8.44 20.59 12.79
N ALA A 124 -9.54 19.85 12.85
CA ALA A 124 -10.86 20.44 13.14
C ALA A 124 -10.91 21.04 14.54
N LEU A 125 -10.33 20.37 15.54
CA LEU A 125 -10.36 20.82 16.94
C LEU A 125 -9.36 21.94 17.23
N LEU A 126 -8.13 21.88 16.67
CA LEU A 126 -7.04 22.78 17.01
C LEU A 126 -6.88 23.97 16.06
N LEU A 127 -7.09 23.77 14.76
CA LEU A 127 -6.73 24.77 13.75
C LEU A 127 -7.92 25.48 13.11
N ARG A 128 -9.15 25.04 13.34
CA ARG A 128 -10.40 25.57 12.73
C ARG A 128 -10.30 25.81 11.21
N ARG A 129 -9.35 25.20 10.54
CA ARG A 129 -9.14 25.26 9.08
C ARG A 129 -9.38 23.90 8.47
N TYR A 130 -10.39 23.82 7.63
CA TYR A 130 -10.71 22.64 6.83
C TYR A 130 -9.89 22.68 5.53
N ASP A 131 -8.66 22.18 5.54
CA ASP A 131 -7.99 21.71 4.32
C ASP A 131 -8.04 20.18 4.28
N ALA A 132 -9.16 19.68 3.76
CA ALA A 132 -9.44 18.24 3.71
C ALA A 132 -8.59 17.48 2.66
N LEU A 133 -7.77 18.17 1.86
CA LEU A 133 -7.03 17.62 0.74
C LEU A 133 -5.50 17.66 0.96
N THR A 134 -5.04 17.25 2.14
CA THR A 134 -3.60 16.98 2.26
C THR A 134 -3.36 15.59 1.70
N THR A 135 -2.69 15.50 0.55
CA THR A 135 -2.22 14.25 -0.03
C THR A 135 -1.32 13.53 0.97
N MET A 136 -1.79 12.42 1.51
CA MET A 136 -0.99 11.57 2.40
C MET A 136 -0.23 10.54 1.57
N PRO A 137 1.05 10.33 1.83
CA PRO A 137 1.78 9.24 1.22
C PRO A 137 1.14 7.91 1.66
N TYR A 138 0.72 7.09 0.70
CA TYR A 138 0.08 5.79 0.97
C TYR A 138 1.10 4.68 1.23
N GLY A 139 2.31 4.83 0.68
CA GLY A 139 3.41 3.88 0.77
C GLY A 139 3.73 3.38 2.18
N PRO A 140 3.85 4.25 3.22
CA PRO A 140 4.12 3.82 4.59
C PRO A 140 3.08 2.86 5.15
N PHE A 141 1.79 3.06 4.83
CA PHE A 141 0.70 2.19 5.28
C PHE A 141 0.71 0.85 4.57
N LEU A 142 1.03 0.84 3.28
CA LEU A 142 1.27 -0.40 2.52
C LEU A 142 2.45 -1.18 3.09
N ALA A 143 3.57 -0.50 3.36
CA ALA A 143 4.76 -1.11 3.94
C ALA A 143 4.47 -1.69 5.34
N LEU A 144 3.69 -0.98 6.17
CA LEU A 144 3.26 -1.46 7.48
C LEU A 144 2.39 -2.72 7.34
N GLY A 145 1.39 -2.71 6.47
CA GLY A 145 0.52 -3.86 6.21
C GLY A 145 1.32 -5.08 5.74
N GLY A 146 2.23 -4.89 4.78
CA GLY A 146 3.12 -5.94 4.29
C GLY A 146 4.04 -6.49 5.38
N PHE A 147 4.62 -5.62 6.22
CA PHE A 147 5.47 -6.02 7.34
C PHE A 147 4.70 -6.85 8.38
N LEU A 148 3.52 -6.40 8.79
CA LEU A 148 2.70 -7.12 9.76
C LEU A 148 2.31 -8.51 9.27
N VAL A 149 1.93 -8.65 8.01
CA VAL A 149 1.60 -9.96 7.42
C VAL A 149 2.85 -10.83 7.26
N MET A 150 4.01 -10.25 6.97
CA MET A 150 5.25 -11.02 6.89
C MET A 150 5.65 -11.61 8.25
N VAL A 151 5.39 -10.88 9.35
CA VAL A 151 5.74 -11.32 10.71
C VAL A 151 4.66 -12.19 11.34
N TYR A 152 3.40 -11.84 11.18
CA TYR A 152 2.26 -12.48 11.87
C TYR A 152 1.29 -13.21 10.93
N GLY A 153 1.63 -13.35 9.65
CA GLY A 153 0.71 -13.90 8.64
C GLY A 153 0.27 -15.33 8.92
N SER A 154 1.18 -16.17 9.44
CA SER A 154 0.85 -17.55 9.87
C SER A 154 -0.19 -17.56 10.99
N ASP A 155 -0.03 -16.69 11.98
CA ASP A 155 -0.92 -16.62 13.14
C ASP A 155 -2.29 -16.05 12.76
N ILE A 156 -2.32 -15.03 11.91
CA ILE A 156 -3.56 -14.42 11.40
C ILE A 156 -4.35 -15.44 10.57
N LEU A 157 -3.69 -16.17 9.67
CA LEU A 157 -4.33 -17.17 8.83
C LEU A 157 -4.80 -18.38 9.63
N SER A 158 -4.01 -18.87 10.58
CA SER A 158 -4.37 -19.99 11.45
C SER A 158 -5.59 -19.65 12.32
N TRP A 159 -5.63 -18.44 12.88
CA TRP A 159 -6.80 -17.95 13.65
C TRP A 159 -8.08 -17.87 12.81
N TYR A 160 -7.97 -17.45 11.54
CA TYR A 160 -9.11 -17.35 10.64
C TYR A 160 -9.64 -18.73 10.21
N VAL A 161 -8.75 -19.71 9.98
CA VAL A 161 -9.11 -21.08 9.53
C VAL A 161 -9.61 -21.95 10.70
N SER A 162 -9.20 -21.62 11.94
CA SER A 162 -9.63 -22.38 13.15
C SER A 162 -11.04 -22.02 13.66
N ARG A 163 -11.72 -21.06 13.03
CA ARG A 163 -13.11 -20.68 13.31
C ARG A 163 -14.07 -21.26 12.31
#